data_57fe188f4aecb1d68e5c78ef4c22503e
#
_entry.id   57fe188f4aecb1d68e5c78ef4c22503e
#
_cell.length_a   1.000
_cell.length_b   1.000
_cell.length_c   1.000
_cell.angle_alpha   90.00
_cell.angle_beta   90.00
_cell.angle_gamma   90.00
#
_symmetry.space_group_name_H-M   'P 1'
#
loop_
_entity.id
_entity.type
_entity.pdbx_description
1 polymer ?
#
loop_
_entity_poly.entity_id
_entity_poly.type
_entity_poly.pdbx_seq_one_letter_code
_entity_poly.pdbx_strand_id
1 'polypeptide(L)'
;ALSDTFSPDITKFSSMLSEKDFIAKSTVTEIENGSFQWSAPSNIALVKYWGKKENVHGINSITSEQIPANPSISFTLNHCKTITLLDFKKKENRNNFSFDLLFEGQPKEEFKPKIEKFLERIVLYCPYLKDYHFTIATQNTFPHSSGIASSASGMAALAMSIMSLEKALYPDMTEDFFYQKASFLARLGSGSACRSVKGKVVVWGHHAEIDDSSDIYGVELPTRLHANFKNYQDTILLVDKGEKVVSSTVGHNLMHNHPFAEQRFVQAHDNLSAMRKVLENGNLTEFIQLVESEALTLHAMMMTSLPYFILMKPNTLEIINKIWQFRAQTQTPVCFTLDAGANVHVLYPENVRETVLQFIQAELVGYCQNGQYICDQIGEGAINLSV
;
A
#
# COMPACT_ATOMS: atom_id res chain seq x y z
N ALA A 1 51.03 -11.83 29.33
CA ALA A 1 50.77 -12.11 27.93
C ALA A 1 49.35 -12.69 27.85
N LEU A 2 48.36 -11.85 27.60
CA LEU A 2 46.99 -12.26 27.30
C LEU A 2 46.74 -11.78 25.88
N SER A 3 46.54 -12.73 24.97
CA SER A 3 46.20 -12.51 23.59
C SER A 3 44.71 -12.30 23.49
N ASP A 4 44.28 -11.06 23.22
CA ASP A 4 42.94 -10.74 22.79
C ASP A 4 42.78 -11.15 21.32
N THR A 5 42.06 -12.23 21.11
CA THR A 5 41.59 -12.61 19.76
C THR A 5 40.35 -11.80 19.44
N PHE A 6 40.54 -10.74 18.65
CA PHE A 6 39.43 -10.09 17.97
C PHE A 6 38.82 -11.06 16.96
N SER A 7 37.61 -11.49 17.23
CA SER A 7 36.75 -12.14 16.23
C SER A 7 36.16 -11.06 15.34
N PRO A 8 36.33 -11.07 14.00
CA PRO A 8 35.68 -10.09 13.16
C PRO A 8 34.19 -10.41 13.13
N ASP A 9 33.40 -9.45 13.56
CA ASP A 9 31.96 -9.39 13.33
C ASP A 9 31.72 -9.53 11.83
N ILE A 10 31.14 -10.68 11.45
CA ILE A 10 30.68 -10.89 10.08
C ILE A 10 29.41 -10.04 9.95
N THR A 11 29.58 -8.78 9.56
CA THR A 11 28.49 -7.93 9.09
C THR A 11 27.78 -8.69 7.96
N LYS A 12 26.56 -9.12 8.26
CA LYS A 12 25.62 -9.63 7.24
C LYS A 12 25.46 -8.53 6.19
N PHE A 13 26.15 -8.66 5.07
CA PHE A 13 25.75 -8.02 3.83
C PHE A 13 24.45 -8.70 3.42
N SER A 14 23.30 -8.13 3.82
CA SER A 14 22.03 -8.44 3.22
C SER A 14 22.12 -7.95 1.77
N SER A 15 22.34 -8.88 0.85
CA SER A 15 22.32 -8.56 -0.58
C SER A 15 20.87 -8.25 -0.94
N MET A 16 20.60 -7.00 -1.36
CA MET A 16 19.29 -6.58 -1.84
C MET A 16 18.84 -7.52 -2.97
N LEU A 17 17.64 -8.14 -2.83
CA LEU A 17 17.12 -9.05 -3.82
C LEU A 17 16.78 -8.30 -5.11
N SER A 18 17.08 -8.92 -6.24
CA SER A 18 16.73 -8.48 -7.58
C SER A 18 15.50 -9.23 -8.09
N GLU A 19 14.90 -8.76 -9.17
CA GLU A 19 13.74 -9.42 -9.79
C GLU A 19 14.03 -10.90 -10.15
N LYS A 20 15.25 -11.22 -10.56
CA LYS A 20 15.68 -12.57 -10.93
C LYS A 20 15.59 -13.55 -9.75
N ASP A 21 15.80 -13.05 -8.53
CA ASP A 21 15.76 -13.87 -7.33
C ASP A 21 14.34 -14.37 -7.02
N PHE A 22 13.33 -13.71 -7.58
CA PHE A 22 11.91 -14.08 -7.41
C PHE A 22 11.38 -15.07 -8.46
N ILE A 23 12.18 -15.45 -9.45
CA ILE A 23 11.79 -16.48 -10.42
C ILE A 23 11.74 -17.84 -9.72
N ALA A 24 10.57 -18.48 -9.71
CA ALA A 24 10.42 -19.80 -9.09
C ALA A 24 11.24 -20.85 -9.84
N LYS A 25 11.88 -21.70 -9.07
CA LYS A 25 12.63 -22.86 -9.58
C LYS A 25 11.66 -24.01 -9.89
N SER A 26 12.18 -25.18 -10.27
CA SER A 26 11.38 -26.38 -10.45
C SER A 26 10.70 -26.78 -9.15
N THR A 27 9.42 -27.15 -9.21
CA THR A 27 8.64 -27.57 -8.03
C THR A 27 9.21 -28.83 -7.38
N VAL A 28 9.21 -28.84 -6.06
CA VAL A 28 9.67 -29.99 -5.26
C VAL A 28 8.50 -30.89 -4.87
N THR A 29 7.30 -30.31 -4.69
CA THR A 29 6.10 -31.01 -4.23
C THR A 29 4.99 -30.87 -5.26
N GLU A 30 4.22 -31.92 -5.49
CA GLU A 30 2.99 -31.87 -6.30
C GLU A 30 1.77 -31.74 -5.39
N ILE A 31 0.87 -30.84 -5.73
CA ILE A 31 -0.38 -30.61 -5.01
C ILE A 31 -1.52 -30.58 -6.03
N GLU A 32 -2.55 -31.41 -5.80
CA GLU A 32 -3.68 -31.55 -6.72
C GLU A 32 -4.75 -30.48 -6.52
N ASN A 33 -5.04 -30.12 -5.28
CA ASN A 33 -6.04 -29.12 -4.91
C ASN A 33 -5.79 -28.59 -3.50
N GLY A 34 -6.42 -27.49 -3.19
CA GLY A 34 -6.36 -26.89 -1.85
C GLY A 34 -7.01 -25.53 -1.81
N SER A 35 -6.88 -24.89 -0.68
CA SER A 35 -7.49 -23.59 -0.39
C SER A 35 -6.60 -22.79 0.56
N PHE A 36 -6.45 -21.50 0.28
CA PHE A 36 -5.77 -20.54 1.17
C PHE A 36 -6.59 -19.29 1.30
N GLN A 37 -6.61 -18.73 2.49
CA GLN A 37 -7.33 -17.48 2.77
C GLN A 37 -6.43 -16.49 3.50
N TRP A 38 -6.42 -15.25 3.01
CA TRP A 38 -5.68 -14.15 3.61
C TRP A 38 -6.54 -12.89 3.69
N SER A 39 -6.31 -12.12 4.74
CA SER A 39 -6.70 -10.72 4.78
C SER A 39 -5.47 -9.85 4.56
N ALA A 40 -5.62 -8.76 3.82
CA ALA A 40 -4.60 -7.74 3.69
C ALA A 40 -5.20 -6.35 3.91
N PRO A 41 -4.48 -5.45 4.62
CA PRO A 41 -4.98 -4.14 4.94
C PRO A 41 -4.91 -3.19 3.74
N SER A 42 -5.77 -2.17 3.73
CA SER A 42 -5.48 -0.92 3.05
C SER A 42 -4.32 -0.23 3.77
N ASN A 43 -3.64 0.67 3.09
CA ASN A 43 -2.61 1.49 3.71
C ASN A 43 -2.80 2.96 3.33
N ILE A 44 -2.39 3.84 4.23
CA ILE A 44 -2.43 5.28 4.02
C ILE A 44 -1.01 5.86 3.98
N ALA A 45 -0.64 6.46 2.85
CA ALA A 45 0.67 7.04 2.69
C ALA A 45 0.80 8.35 3.47
N LEU A 46 1.92 8.50 4.15
CA LEU A 46 2.34 9.72 4.87
C LEU A 46 3.29 10.55 4.01
N VAL A 47 4.20 9.89 3.29
CA VAL A 47 4.94 10.45 2.16
C VAL A 47 4.43 9.77 0.91
N LYS A 48 3.91 10.56 -0.03
CA LYS A 48 3.10 10.07 -1.14
C LYS A 48 3.92 9.49 -2.28
N TYR A 49 3.48 8.37 -2.81
CA TYR A 49 3.90 7.82 -4.09
C TYR A 49 3.11 8.52 -5.21
N TRP A 50 3.80 9.27 -6.06
CA TRP A 50 3.20 9.90 -7.22
C TRP A 50 4.23 10.08 -8.33
N GLY A 51 4.07 9.33 -9.40
CA GLY A 51 5.02 9.22 -10.50
C GLY A 51 5.74 7.88 -10.53
N LYS A 52 6.02 7.41 -11.73
CA LYS A 52 6.73 6.17 -12.02
C LYS A 52 7.98 6.49 -12.82
N LYS A 53 9.05 5.74 -12.61
CA LYS A 53 10.23 5.80 -13.47
C LYS A 53 9.85 5.34 -14.87
N GLU A 54 10.39 5.99 -15.89
CA GLU A 54 10.31 5.50 -17.25
C GLU A 54 11.04 4.17 -17.37
N ASN A 55 10.63 3.33 -18.32
CA ASN A 55 11.23 2.03 -18.56
C ASN A 55 12.73 2.18 -18.86
N VAL A 56 13.57 1.92 -17.86
CA VAL A 56 15.03 2.01 -17.96
C VAL A 56 15.60 0.90 -18.85
N HIS A 57 14.84 -0.14 -19.13
CA HIS A 57 15.29 -1.34 -19.85
C HIS A 57 14.58 -1.55 -21.19
N GLY A 58 14.38 -0.50 -21.95
CA GLY A 58 13.96 -0.54 -23.38
C GLY A 58 13.10 -1.74 -23.80
N ILE A 59 11.93 -1.47 -24.35
CA ILE A 59 11.12 -2.39 -25.15
C ILE A 59 10.77 -3.73 -24.45
N ASN A 60 9.55 -3.80 -23.87
CA ASN A 60 8.89 -5.04 -23.47
C ASN A 60 9.34 -5.76 -22.20
N SER A 61 9.98 -5.12 -21.23
CA SER A 61 10.08 -5.80 -19.94
C SER A 61 8.78 -5.55 -19.13
N ILE A 62 7.97 -6.57 -19.05
CA ILE A 62 6.81 -6.67 -18.12
C ILE A 62 7.24 -6.29 -16.69
N THR A 63 8.51 -6.41 -16.39
CA THR A 63 9.17 -6.26 -15.09
C THR A 63 9.39 -4.82 -14.63
N SER A 64 9.45 -3.84 -15.54
CA SER A 64 9.67 -2.43 -15.20
C SER A 64 8.40 -1.69 -14.79
N GLU A 65 7.26 -2.34 -14.82
CA GLU A 65 6.00 -1.74 -14.43
C GLU A 65 5.96 -1.49 -12.91
N GLN A 66 5.39 -0.35 -12.51
CA GLN A 66 5.21 0.06 -11.11
C GLN A 66 6.54 0.34 -10.35
N ILE A 67 7.57 0.84 -11.03
CA ILE A 67 8.77 1.35 -10.34
C ILE A 67 8.52 2.80 -9.90
N PRO A 68 8.63 3.13 -8.59
CA PRO A 68 8.29 4.45 -8.11
C PRO A 68 9.36 5.48 -8.49
N ALA A 69 8.93 6.70 -8.83
CA ALA A 69 9.83 7.80 -9.07
C ALA A 69 10.43 8.38 -7.78
N ASN A 70 9.74 8.21 -6.67
CA ASN A 70 10.19 8.61 -5.33
C ASN A 70 9.80 7.56 -4.29
N PRO A 71 10.56 7.45 -3.19
CA PRO A 71 10.18 6.58 -2.09
C PRO A 71 8.93 7.10 -1.37
N SER A 72 8.23 6.20 -0.70
CA SER A 72 7.02 6.47 0.05
C SER A 72 6.98 5.68 1.35
N ILE A 73 6.14 6.11 2.30
CA ILE A 73 5.93 5.43 3.56
C ILE A 73 4.46 5.46 3.93
N SER A 74 3.93 4.36 4.44
CA SER A 74 2.52 4.21 4.81
C SER A 74 2.35 3.62 6.21
N PHE A 75 1.24 3.98 6.85
CA PHE A 75 0.62 3.14 7.88
C PHE A 75 -0.29 2.12 7.23
N THR A 76 -0.26 0.87 7.70
CA THR A 76 -1.32 -0.10 7.40
C THR A 76 -2.51 0.15 8.31
N LEU A 77 -3.72 -0.15 7.80
CA LEU A 77 -4.96 0.06 8.54
C LEU A 77 -5.43 -1.24 9.22
N ASN A 78 -6.13 -1.09 10.34
CA ASN A 78 -6.56 -2.22 11.14
C ASN A 78 -7.92 -2.80 10.71
N HIS A 79 -8.88 -1.95 10.35
CA HIS A 79 -10.24 -2.36 10.02
C HIS A 79 -10.51 -2.45 8.52
N CYS A 80 -9.97 -1.52 7.72
CA CYS A 80 -10.13 -1.53 6.27
C CYS A 80 -9.23 -2.58 5.63
N LYS A 81 -9.81 -3.73 5.28
CA LYS A 81 -9.13 -4.90 4.75
C LYS A 81 -9.87 -5.50 3.57
N THR A 82 -9.14 -6.23 2.74
CA THR A 82 -9.70 -7.16 1.78
C THR A 82 -9.39 -8.58 2.23
N ILE A 83 -10.38 -9.45 2.18
CA ILE A 83 -10.25 -10.88 2.48
C ILE A 83 -10.39 -11.64 1.17
N THR A 84 -9.41 -12.47 0.84
CA THR A 84 -9.42 -13.29 -0.37
C THR A 84 -9.25 -14.76 -0.02
N LEU A 85 -10.16 -15.56 -0.50
CA LEU A 85 -10.10 -17.02 -0.51
C LEU A 85 -9.67 -17.48 -1.90
N LEU A 86 -8.60 -18.23 -1.99
CA LEU A 86 -8.08 -18.83 -3.22
C LEU A 86 -8.23 -20.33 -3.14
N ASP A 87 -9.24 -20.88 -3.82
CA ASP A 87 -9.35 -22.31 -4.06
C ASP A 87 -8.63 -22.65 -5.36
N PHE A 88 -7.95 -23.78 -5.41
CA PHE A 88 -7.22 -24.21 -6.60
C PHE A 88 -7.36 -25.71 -6.83
N LYS A 89 -7.42 -26.10 -8.10
CA LYS A 89 -7.45 -27.46 -8.55
C LYS A 89 -6.57 -27.62 -9.80
N LYS A 90 -5.69 -28.61 -9.79
CA LYS A 90 -4.84 -28.94 -10.93
C LYS A 90 -5.67 -29.25 -12.17
N LYS A 91 -5.24 -28.78 -13.31
CA LYS A 91 -5.94 -28.96 -14.59
C LYS A 91 -5.04 -29.61 -15.62
N GLU A 92 -5.65 -30.27 -16.62
CA GLU A 92 -4.91 -30.95 -17.69
C GLU A 92 -4.35 -29.96 -18.72
N ASN A 93 -5.17 -28.98 -19.15
CA ASN A 93 -4.73 -27.97 -20.11
C ASN A 93 -4.01 -26.81 -19.40
N ARG A 94 -2.70 -26.70 -19.63
CA ARG A 94 -1.79 -25.73 -18.98
C ARG A 94 -1.41 -24.55 -19.88
N ASN A 95 -2.07 -24.36 -21.00
CA ASN A 95 -1.70 -23.30 -21.94
C ASN A 95 -2.13 -21.90 -21.48
N ASN A 96 -3.28 -21.78 -20.84
CA ASN A 96 -3.89 -20.52 -20.46
C ASN A 96 -4.21 -20.46 -18.97
N PHE A 97 -4.32 -19.24 -18.43
CA PHE A 97 -4.92 -19.03 -17.12
C PHE A 97 -6.39 -19.46 -17.12
N SER A 98 -6.86 -19.97 -15.99
CA SER A 98 -8.24 -20.42 -15.83
C SER A 98 -8.69 -20.06 -14.41
N PHE A 99 -9.69 -19.20 -14.28
CA PHE A 99 -10.21 -18.79 -12.98
C PHE A 99 -11.66 -18.27 -13.06
N ASP A 100 -12.35 -18.42 -11.95
CA ASP A 100 -13.62 -17.76 -11.65
C ASP A 100 -13.38 -16.69 -10.59
N LEU A 101 -14.10 -15.58 -10.66
CA LEU A 101 -13.97 -14.46 -9.74
C LEU A 101 -15.33 -14.14 -9.11
N LEU A 102 -15.37 -14.21 -7.79
CA LEU A 102 -16.50 -13.80 -6.97
C LEU A 102 -16.12 -12.57 -6.14
N PHE A 103 -16.96 -11.55 -6.17
CA PHE A 103 -16.86 -10.39 -5.30
C PHE A 103 -18.13 -10.27 -4.46
N GLU A 104 -17.97 -10.20 -3.13
CA GLU A 104 -19.11 -10.20 -2.20
C GLU A 104 -20.10 -11.36 -2.47
N GLY A 105 -19.57 -12.54 -2.82
CA GLY A 105 -20.35 -13.73 -3.11
C GLY A 105 -21.04 -13.77 -4.48
N GLN A 106 -20.83 -12.78 -5.33
CA GLN A 106 -21.42 -12.71 -6.66
C GLN A 106 -20.34 -12.74 -7.76
N PRO A 107 -20.60 -13.39 -8.91
CA PRO A 107 -19.70 -13.33 -10.06
C PRO A 107 -19.42 -11.88 -10.46
N LYS A 108 -18.15 -11.55 -10.73
CA LYS A 108 -17.72 -10.19 -11.08
C LYS A 108 -16.87 -10.20 -12.35
N GLU A 109 -17.52 -10.45 -13.47
CA GLU A 109 -16.87 -10.56 -14.78
C GLU A 109 -16.11 -9.29 -15.19
N GLU A 110 -16.57 -8.13 -14.78
CA GLU A 110 -15.93 -6.84 -15.09
C GLU A 110 -14.55 -6.66 -14.44
N PHE A 111 -14.24 -7.41 -13.37
CA PHE A 111 -12.93 -7.37 -12.72
C PHE A 111 -11.95 -8.42 -13.29
N LYS A 112 -12.42 -9.39 -14.05
CA LYS A 112 -11.58 -10.44 -14.64
C LYS A 112 -10.40 -9.90 -15.46
N PRO A 113 -10.57 -8.90 -16.34
CA PRO A 113 -9.46 -8.37 -17.13
C PRO A 113 -8.30 -7.86 -16.28
N LYS A 114 -8.60 -7.25 -15.13
CA LYS A 114 -7.58 -6.75 -14.19
C LYS A 114 -6.80 -7.89 -13.54
N ILE A 115 -7.48 -8.96 -13.15
CA ILE A 115 -6.85 -10.15 -12.57
C ILE A 115 -6.03 -10.88 -13.64
N GLU A 116 -6.55 -11.04 -14.85
CA GLU A 116 -5.83 -11.66 -15.95
C GLU A 116 -4.53 -10.91 -16.27
N LYS A 117 -4.60 -9.59 -16.36
CA LYS A 117 -3.41 -8.75 -16.54
C LYS A 117 -2.40 -8.91 -15.40
N PHE A 118 -2.87 -9.05 -14.17
CA PHE A 118 -2.01 -9.33 -13.02
C PHE A 118 -1.31 -10.69 -13.16
N LEU A 119 -2.05 -11.75 -13.49
CA LEU A 119 -1.49 -13.09 -13.69
C LEU A 119 -0.47 -13.12 -14.84
N GLU A 120 -0.72 -12.39 -15.94
CA GLU A 120 0.23 -12.23 -17.04
C GLU A 120 1.54 -11.58 -16.59
N ARG A 121 1.47 -10.59 -15.69
CA ARG A 121 2.66 -9.90 -15.16
C ARG A 121 3.49 -10.76 -14.23
N ILE A 122 2.87 -11.66 -13.49
CA ILE A 122 3.56 -12.46 -12.47
C ILE A 122 3.93 -13.86 -12.92
N VAL A 123 3.45 -14.34 -14.08
CA VAL A 123 3.66 -15.71 -14.54
C VAL A 123 5.13 -16.08 -14.72
N LEU A 124 5.99 -15.12 -15.07
CA LEU A 124 7.43 -15.34 -15.15
C LEU A 124 8.02 -15.80 -13.78
N TYR A 125 7.48 -15.24 -12.70
CA TYR A 125 7.91 -15.52 -11.34
C TYR A 125 7.16 -16.68 -10.71
N CYS A 126 5.97 -16.98 -11.22
CA CYS A 126 5.03 -17.99 -10.73
C CYS A 126 4.52 -18.87 -11.89
N PRO A 127 5.39 -19.65 -12.56
CA PRO A 127 5.00 -20.41 -13.77
C PRO A 127 3.93 -21.46 -13.49
N TYR A 128 3.81 -21.96 -12.25
CA TYR A 128 2.79 -22.91 -11.81
C TYR A 128 1.36 -22.37 -11.89
N LEU A 129 1.15 -21.07 -12.06
CA LEU A 129 -0.20 -20.47 -12.17
C LEU A 129 -1.02 -21.03 -13.33
N LYS A 130 -0.38 -21.49 -14.39
CA LYS A 130 -1.04 -22.13 -15.52
C LYS A 130 -1.42 -23.59 -15.27
N ASP A 131 -0.90 -24.19 -14.21
CA ASP A 131 -1.17 -25.60 -13.87
C ASP A 131 -2.51 -25.81 -13.16
N TYR A 132 -3.13 -24.72 -12.70
CA TYR A 132 -4.33 -24.77 -11.87
C TYR A 132 -5.50 -23.98 -12.46
N HIS A 133 -6.71 -24.44 -12.14
CA HIS A 133 -7.91 -23.62 -12.17
C HIS A 133 -8.11 -22.99 -10.78
N PHE A 134 -8.36 -21.70 -10.72
CA PHE A 134 -8.57 -20.96 -9.48
C PHE A 134 -10.02 -20.52 -9.34
N THR A 135 -10.56 -20.60 -8.13
CA THR A 135 -11.73 -19.84 -7.73
C THR A 135 -11.28 -18.78 -6.73
N ILE A 136 -11.42 -17.54 -7.12
CA ILE A 136 -10.99 -16.36 -6.33
C ILE A 136 -12.24 -15.73 -5.76
N ALA A 137 -12.47 -15.87 -4.45
CA ALA A 137 -13.55 -15.21 -3.74
C ALA A 137 -12.98 -14.09 -2.87
N THR A 138 -13.37 -12.86 -3.13
CA THR A 138 -12.85 -11.68 -2.46
C THR A 138 -13.97 -10.80 -1.92
N GLN A 139 -13.71 -10.15 -0.79
CA GLN A 139 -14.62 -9.20 -0.17
C GLN A 139 -13.85 -8.13 0.61
N ASN A 140 -14.45 -6.95 0.72
CA ASN A 140 -13.91 -5.86 1.53
C ASN A 140 -14.66 -5.77 2.87
N THR A 141 -13.97 -5.38 3.94
CA THR A 141 -14.58 -5.07 5.24
C THR A 141 -15.12 -3.64 5.31
N PHE A 142 -14.96 -2.88 4.25
CA PHE A 142 -15.42 -1.50 4.08
C PHE A 142 -16.31 -1.41 2.83
N PRO A 143 -17.18 -0.38 2.72
CA PRO A 143 -18.08 -0.25 1.57
C PRO A 143 -17.33 -0.16 0.24
N HIS A 144 -17.74 -0.93 -0.75
CA HIS A 144 -17.08 -1.01 -2.07
C HIS A 144 -16.93 0.35 -2.76
N SER A 145 -17.96 1.18 -2.67
CA SER A 145 -17.99 2.53 -3.28
C SER A 145 -17.52 3.64 -2.33
N SER A 146 -16.72 3.31 -1.30
CA SER A 146 -16.29 4.29 -0.30
C SER A 146 -15.16 5.23 -0.75
N GLY A 147 -14.58 4.99 -1.94
CA GLY A 147 -13.40 5.73 -2.41
C GLY A 147 -12.09 5.35 -1.70
N ILE A 148 -12.13 4.41 -0.76
CA ILE A 148 -10.93 3.83 -0.16
C ILE A 148 -10.25 2.95 -1.21
N ALA A 149 -8.93 3.08 -1.34
CA ALA A 149 -8.14 2.34 -2.33
C ALA A 149 -8.17 0.83 -2.04
N SER A 150 -9.19 0.15 -2.59
CA SER A 150 -9.35 -1.31 -2.48
C SER A 150 -8.37 -2.08 -3.37
N SER A 151 -7.75 -1.44 -4.36
CA SER A 151 -6.79 -2.09 -5.25
C SER A 151 -5.52 -2.54 -4.52
N ALA A 152 -5.06 -1.77 -3.54
CA ALA A 152 -3.87 -2.12 -2.76
C ALA A 152 -4.13 -3.34 -1.87
N SER A 153 -5.18 -3.31 -1.05
CA SER A 153 -5.54 -4.44 -0.18
C SER A 153 -5.94 -5.68 -0.98
N GLY A 154 -6.66 -5.51 -2.09
CA GLY A 154 -7.08 -6.60 -2.96
C GLY A 154 -5.91 -7.33 -3.61
N MET A 155 -4.96 -6.61 -4.20
CA MET A 155 -3.77 -7.22 -4.81
C MET A 155 -2.83 -7.83 -3.76
N ALA A 156 -2.71 -7.21 -2.59
CA ALA A 156 -1.93 -7.79 -1.50
C ALA A 156 -2.53 -9.10 -0.99
N ALA A 157 -3.83 -9.17 -0.76
CA ALA A 157 -4.51 -10.39 -0.31
C ALA A 157 -4.39 -11.53 -1.34
N LEU A 158 -4.53 -11.22 -2.63
CA LEU A 158 -4.36 -12.20 -3.70
C LEU A 158 -2.90 -12.68 -3.78
N ALA A 159 -1.93 -11.78 -3.71
CA ALA A 159 -0.51 -12.14 -3.72
C ALA A 159 -0.13 -13.04 -2.54
N MET A 160 -0.64 -12.76 -1.34
CA MET A 160 -0.42 -13.60 -0.16
C MET A 160 -1.01 -15.00 -0.35
N SER A 161 -2.19 -15.10 -0.94
CA SER A 161 -2.83 -16.38 -1.21
C SER A 161 -2.06 -17.21 -2.25
N ILE A 162 -1.56 -16.56 -3.31
CA ILE A 162 -0.69 -17.19 -4.32
C ILE A 162 0.62 -17.67 -3.68
N MET A 163 1.22 -16.85 -2.82
CA MET A 163 2.45 -17.23 -2.12
C MET A 163 2.26 -18.39 -1.17
N SER A 164 1.08 -18.56 -0.58
CA SER A 164 0.76 -19.77 0.21
C SER A 164 0.76 -21.04 -0.65
N LEU A 165 0.25 -20.96 -1.87
CA LEU A 165 0.39 -22.06 -2.84
C LEU A 165 1.87 -22.29 -3.17
N GLU A 166 2.62 -21.25 -3.46
CA GLU A 166 4.05 -21.39 -3.76
C GLU A 166 4.81 -22.04 -2.60
N LYS A 167 4.57 -21.60 -1.36
CA LYS A 167 5.21 -22.19 -0.18
C LYS A 167 4.86 -23.68 -0.01
N ALA A 168 3.64 -24.08 -0.34
CA ALA A 168 3.24 -25.50 -0.34
C ALA A 168 3.99 -26.31 -1.42
N LEU A 169 4.27 -25.70 -2.59
CA LEU A 169 5.06 -26.31 -3.67
C LEU A 169 6.57 -26.33 -3.35
N TYR A 170 7.05 -25.39 -2.52
CA TYR A 170 8.45 -25.21 -2.10
C TYR A 170 8.53 -25.11 -0.58
N PRO A 171 8.41 -26.24 0.16
CA PRO A 171 8.31 -26.24 1.63
C PRO A 171 9.50 -25.57 2.37
N ASP A 172 10.69 -25.57 1.76
CA ASP A 172 11.91 -25.02 2.35
C ASP A 172 11.99 -23.47 2.25
N MET A 173 10.98 -22.84 1.66
CA MET A 173 10.94 -21.37 1.55
C MET A 173 10.96 -20.71 2.92
N THR A 174 11.88 -19.75 3.12
CA THR A 174 11.95 -18.97 4.35
C THR A 174 10.79 -17.99 4.46
N GLU A 175 10.44 -17.60 5.67
CA GLU A 175 9.37 -16.63 5.92
C GLU A 175 9.73 -15.25 5.34
N ASP A 176 10.96 -14.81 5.48
CA ASP A 176 11.41 -13.52 4.94
C ASP A 176 11.28 -13.49 3.42
N PHE A 177 11.71 -14.52 2.72
CA PHE A 177 11.54 -14.60 1.27
C PHE A 177 10.06 -14.65 0.87
N PHE A 178 9.23 -15.37 1.61
CA PHE A 178 7.79 -15.44 1.39
C PHE A 178 7.15 -14.04 1.37
N TYR A 179 7.41 -13.23 2.39
CA TYR A 179 6.85 -11.88 2.48
C TYR A 179 7.47 -10.92 1.47
N GLN A 180 8.76 -11.01 1.20
CA GLN A 180 9.44 -10.18 0.20
C GLN A 180 8.88 -10.45 -1.21
N LYS A 181 8.73 -11.72 -1.58
CA LYS A 181 8.13 -12.09 -2.88
C LYS A 181 6.64 -11.72 -2.94
N ALA A 182 5.88 -11.91 -1.87
CA ALA A 182 4.48 -11.48 -1.82
C ALA A 182 4.35 -9.97 -2.07
N SER A 183 5.19 -9.16 -1.45
CA SER A 183 5.24 -7.71 -1.66
C SER A 183 5.64 -7.35 -3.10
N PHE A 184 6.64 -8.02 -3.64
CA PHE A 184 7.07 -7.89 -5.03
C PHE A 184 5.92 -8.17 -6.01
N LEU A 185 5.21 -9.29 -5.84
CA LEU A 185 4.07 -9.65 -6.68
C LEU A 185 2.92 -8.64 -6.55
N ALA A 186 2.58 -8.27 -5.31
CA ALA A 186 1.52 -7.29 -5.05
C ALA A 186 1.76 -5.97 -5.77
N ARG A 187 3.00 -5.47 -5.79
CA ARG A 187 3.41 -4.26 -6.53
C ARG A 187 3.08 -4.37 -8.02
N LEU A 188 3.30 -5.52 -8.63
CA LEU A 188 2.99 -5.74 -10.05
C LEU A 188 1.50 -5.66 -10.36
N GLY A 189 0.64 -5.91 -9.38
CA GLY A 189 -0.81 -5.74 -9.51
C GLY A 189 -1.26 -4.30 -9.28
N SER A 190 -0.74 -3.67 -8.24
CA SER A 190 -0.98 -2.28 -7.87
C SER A 190 0.21 -1.78 -7.05
N GLY A 191 0.88 -0.73 -7.51
CA GLY A 191 2.15 -0.29 -6.91
C GLY A 191 2.10 -0.20 -5.38
N SER A 192 1.15 0.55 -4.83
CA SER A 192 0.97 0.73 -3.39
C SER A 192 0.62 -0.55 -2.61
N ALA A 193 0.23 -1.62 -3.28
CA ALA A 193 -0.11 -2.90 -2.64
C ALA A 193 1.11 -3.54 -1.95
N CYS A 194 2.32 -3.24 -2.40
CA CYS A 194 3.53 -3.73 -1.73
C CYS A 194 3.66 -3.22 -0.29
N ARG A 195 2.99 -2.12 0.08
CA ARG A 195 2.97 -1.60 1.45
C ARG A 195 1.85 -2.18 2.32
N SER A 196 1.06 -3.12 1.79
CA SER A 196 -0.06 -3.78 2.48
C SER A 196 0.25 -5.23 2.88
N VAL A 197 1.49 -5.67 2.78
CA VAL A 197 1.89 -7.06 2.98
C VAL A 197 2.41 -7.32 4.39
N LYS A 198 3.39 -6.57 4.87
CA LYS A 198 3.99 -6.83 6.18
C LYS A 198 4.30 -5.54 6.91
N GLY A 199 3.88 -5.48 8.17
CA GLY A 199 4.26 -4.42 9.11
C GLY A 199 3.19 -3.36 9.35
N LYS A 200 3.45 -2.55 10.38
CA LYS A 200 2.64 -1.38 10.75
C LYS A 200 2.99 -0.16 9.92
N VAL A 201 4.28 0.01 9.66
CA VAL A 201 4.84 1.12 8.89
C VAL A 201 5.72 0.52 7.80
N VAL A 202 5.40 0.81 6.56
CA VAL A 202 6.04 0.18 5.41
C VAL A 202 6.58 1.24 4.47
N VAL A 203 7.85 1.07 4.08
CA VAL A 203 8.56 1.91 3.10
C VAL A 203 8.62 1.18 1.76
N TRP A 204 8.38 1.92 0.68
CA TRP A 204 8.59 1.45 -0.68
C TRP A 204 9.35 2.50 -1.49
N GLY A 205 10.37 2.06 -2.20
CA GLY A 205 11.31 2.90 -2.91
C GLY A 205 12.65 2.99 -2.18
N HIS A 206 13.74 2.97 -2.96
CA HIS A 206 15.08 3.06 -2.39
C HIS A 206 15.30 4.42 -1.70
N HIS A 207 15.84 4.37 -0.49
CA HIS A 207 16.24 5.54 0.29
C HIS A 207 17.55 5.27 1.04
N ALA A 208 18.52 6.17 0.90
CA ALA A 208 19.88 5.95 1.42
C ALA A 208 19.97 5.78 2.95
N GLU A 209 19.01 6.33 3.70
CA GLU A 209 18.96 6.24 5.16
C GLU A 209 18.10 5.08 5.69
N ILE A 210 17.53 4.27 4.80
CA ILE A 210 16.68 3.13 5.20
C ILE A 210 17.28 1.87 4.61
N ASP A 211 17.85 1.07 5.49
CA ASP A 211 18.48 -0.20 5.12
C ASP A 211 17.45 -1.14 4.47
N ASP A 212 17.92 -1.90 3.49
CA ASP A 212 17.12 -2.87 2.72
C ASP A 212 15.92 -2.26 1.94
N SER A 213 15.77 -0.92 1.92
CA SER A 213 14.74 -0.27 1.10
C SER A 213 14.92 -0.59 -0.38
N SER A 214 13.80 -0.84 -1.07
CA SER A 214 13.81 -1.34 -2.45
C SER A 214 12.73 -0.69 -3.30
N ASP A 215 13.04 -0.48 -4.58
CA ASP A 215 12.06 -0.04 -5.58
C ASP A 215 11.08 -1.17 -5.98
N ILE A 216 11.43 -2.42 -5.73
CA ILE A 216 10.67 -3.57 -6.24
C ILE A 216 9.81 -4.29 -5.20
N TYR A 217 9.97 -3.99 -3.93
CA TYR A 217 9.11 -4.47 -2.83
C TYR A 217 9.12 -3.50 -1.66
N GLY A 218 8.09 -3.58 -0.81
CA GLY A 218 8.01 -2.83 0.44
C GLY A 218 8.79 -3.50 1.55
N VAL A 219 9.33 -2.70 2.46
CA VAL A 219 10.01 -3.16 3.68
C VAL A 219 9.39 -2.51 4.91
N GLU A 220 9.26 -3.28 5.98
CA GLU A 220 8.85 -2.71 7.26
C GLU A 220 9.93 -1.74 7.76
N LEU A 221 9.52 -0.57 8.25
CA LEU A 221 10.46 0.39 8.81
C LEU A 221 11.17 -0.24 10.02
N PRO A 222 12.50 -0.35 10.04
CA PRO A 222 13.22 -1.07 11.10
C PRO A 222 13.29 -0.31 12.43
N THR A 223 12.76 0.90 12.45
CA THR A 223 12.82 1.80 13.60
C THR A 223 11.67 1.53 14.58
N ARG A 224 11.96 1.62 15.89
CA ARG A 224 10.93 1.55 16.91
C ARG A 224 10.04 2.78 16.86
N LEU A 225 8.74 2.57 16.71
CA LEU A 225 7.76 3.64 16.76
C LEU A 225 7.65 4.26 18.15
N HIS A 226 7.65 5.58 18.22
CA HIS A 226 7.35 6.31 19.44
C HIS A 226 5.93 6.01 19.93
N ALA A 227 5.72 6.06 21.26
CA ALA A 227 4.43 5.78 21.88
C ALA A 227 3.27 6.65 21.36
N ASN A 228 3.56 7.86 20.87
CA ASN A 228 2.55 8.75 20.24
C ASN A 228 1.88 8.13 19.01
N PHE A 229 2.51 7.16 18.38
CA PHE A 229 1.97 6.49 17.19
C PHE A 229 1.36 5.11 17.50
N LYS A 230 1.35 4.70 18.77
CA LYS A 230 0.64 3.49 19.19
C LYS A 230 -0.86 3.69 19.01
N ASN A 231 -1.50 2.76 18.29
CA ASN A 231 -2.92 2.85 17.94
C ASN A 231 -3.30 4.20 17.31
N TYR A 232 -2.41 4.78 16.50
CA TYR A 232 -2.61 6.06 15.84
C TYR A 232 -3.87 6.00 15.00
N GLN A 233 -4.75 7.00 15.13
CA GLN A 233 -6.10 6.99 14.60
C GLN A 233 -6.15 7.54 13.17
N ASP A 234 -7.03 6.98 12.36
CA ASP A 234 -7.38 7.45 11.02
C ASP A 234 -8.91 7.37 10.88
N THR A 235 -9.58 8.51 10.96
CA THR A 235 -11.02 8.59 10.67
C THR A 235 -11.21 9.08 9.25
N ILE A 236 -11.75 8.22 8.40
CA ILE A 236 -11.91 8.47 6.98
C ILE A 236 -13.27 9.09 6.71
N LEU A 237 -13.27 10.37 6.30
CA LEU A 237 -14.47 11.13 5.97
C LEU A 237 -14.81 10.93 4.50
N LEU A 238 -15.95 10.33 4.24
CA LEU A 238 -16.40 9.97 2.89
C LEU A 238 -17.15 11.16 2.26
N VAL A 239 -16.39 12.09 1.70
CA VAL A 239 -16.93 13.31 1.07
C VAL A 239 -17.64 12.98 -0.23
N ASP A 240 -17.04 12.13 -1.05
CA ASP A 240 -17.62 11.70 -2.33
C ASP A 240 -17.27 10.23 -2.59
N LYS A 241 -18.31 9.42 -2.79
CA LYS A 241 -18.18 7.99 -3.09
C LYS A 241 -18.25 7.68 -4.59
N GLY A 242 -18.37 8.71 -5.42
CA GLY A 242 -18.46 8.57 -6.87
C GLY A 242 -17.21 7.97 -7.51
N GLU A 243 -17.33 7.58 -8.78
CA GLU A 243 -16.21 7.09 -9.54
C GLU A 243 -15.14 8.19 -9.73
N LYS A 244 -13.88 7.78 -9.66
CA LYS A 244 -12.76 8.69 -9.90
C LYS A 244 -12.79 9.19 -11.33
N VAL A 245 -12.78 10.51 -11.52
CA VAL A 245 -12.71 11.16 -12.84
C VAL A 245 -11.40 10.81 -13.57
N VAL A 246 -10.32 10.63 -12.82
CA VAL A 246 -9.01 10.25 -13.35
C VAL A 246 -8.51 9.02 -12.60
N SER A 247 -8.12 7.98 -13.32
CA SER A 247 -7.51 6.81 -12.70
C SER A 247 -6.12 7.12 -12.15
N SER A 248 -5.72 6.42 -11.10
CA SER A 248 -4.38 6.59 -10.52
C SER A 248 -3.27 6.33 -11.56
N THR A 249 -3.46 5.36 -12.46
CA THR A 249 -2.50 5.05 -13.53
C THR A 249 -2.30 6.26 -14.45
N VAL A 250 -3.38 6.90 -14.91
CA VAL A 250 -3.31 8.11 -15.74
C VAL A 250 -2.63 9.24 -14.96
N GLY A 251 -3.02 9.44 -13.71
CA GLY A 251 -2.43 10.48 -12.86
C GLY A 251 -0.92 10.32 -12.67
N HIS A 252 -0.43 9.12 -12.39
CA HIS A 252 1.01 8.86 -12.29
C HIS A 252 1.76 9.17 -13.59
N ASN A 253 1.17 8.83 -14.74
CA ASN A 253 1.79 9.09 -16.04
C ASN A 253 1.91 10.60 -16.35
N LEU A 254 1.05 11.44 -15.79
CA LEU A 254 1.11 12.89 -15.96
C LEU A 254 2.30 13.56 -15.22
N MET A 255 3.05 12.80 -14.42
CA MET A 255 4.31 13.27 -13.84
C MET A 255 5.47 13.24 -14.84
N HIS A 256 5.36 12.49 -15.94
CA HIS A 256 6.34 12.57 -17.04
C HIS A 256 6.30 13.97 -17.67
N ASN A 257 7.46 14.61 -17.76
CA ASN A 257 7.60 15.99 -18.25
C ASN A 257 6.83 17.04 -17.45
N HIS A 258 6.40 16.73 -16.23
CA HIS A 258 5.79 17.71 -15.34
C HIS A 258 6.82 18.76 -14.90
N PRO A 259 6.51 20.06 -14.96
CA PRO A 259 7.50 21.12 -14.70
C PRO A 259 8.07 21.11 -13.28
N PHE A 260 7.37 20.51 -12.32
CA PHE A 260 7.79 20.46 -10.91
C PHE A 260 8.16 19.05 -10.44
N ALA A 261 8.22 18.05 -11.34
CA ALA A 261 8.43 16.66 -10.98
C ALA A 261 9.76 16.43 -10.25
N GLU A 262 10.87 16.97 -10.75
CA GLU A 262 12.19 16.76 -10.14
C GLU A 262 12.25 17.28 -8.71
N GLN A 263 11.76 18.50 -8.47
CA GLN A 263 11.72 19.08 -7.13
C GLN A 263 10.77 18.33 -6.20
N ARG A 264 9.65 17.82 -6.72
CA ARG A 264 8.74 16.95 -5.97
C ARG A 264 9.45 15.67 -5.50
N PHE A 265 10.22 15.04 -6.36
CA PHE A 265 10.93 13.81 -6.00
C PHE A 265 12.02 14.06 -4.96
N VAL A 266 12.76 15.16 -5.06
CA VAL A 266 13.71 15.58 -4.02
C VAL A 266 12.99 15.83 -2.69
N GLN A 267 11.88 16.56 -2.71
CA GLN A 267 11.05 16.81 -1.53
C GLN A 267 10.61 15.51 -0.86
N ALA A 268 10.20 14.51 -1.64
CA ALA A 268 9.77 13.22 -1.08
C ALA A 268 10.92 12.48 -0.36
N HIS A 269 12.13 12.51 -0.90
CA HIS A 269 13.30 11.96 -0.23
C HIS A 269 13.60 12.66 1.10
N ASP A 270 13.60 13.98 1.10
CA ASP A 270 13.84 14.79 2.29
C ASP A 270 12.75 14.58 3.35
N ASN A 271 11.50 14.55 2.92
CA ASN A 271 10.35 14.29 3.80
C ASN A 271 10.38 12.88 4.39
N LEU A 272 10.85 11.89 3.64
CA LEU A 272 11.01 10.54 4.18
C LEU A 272 12.12 10.47 5.23
N SER A 273 13.26 11.15 5.01
CA SER A 273 14.31 11.29 6.02
C SER A 273 13.79 11.91 7.32
N ALA A 274 13.02 13.00 7.20
CA ALA A 274 12.41 13.66 8.35
C ALA A 274 11.35 12.79 9.02
N MET A 275 10.50 12.12 8.25
CA MET A 275 9.44 11.24 8.76
C MET A 275 10.00 10.08 9.56
N ARG A 276 11.09 9.45 9.11
CA ARG A 276 11.77 8.38 9.85
C ARG A 276 12.16 8.84 11.27
N LYS A 277 12.75 10.03 11.38
CA LYS A 277 13.14 10.62 12.67
C LYS A 277 11.94 10.93 13.55
N VAL A 278 10.89 11.50 12.95
CA VAL A 278 9.65 11.87 13.67
C VAL A 278 8.93 10.65 14.22
N LEU A 279 8.85 9.57 13.47
CA LEU A 279 8.24 8.33 13.94
C LEU A 279 8.99 7.70 15.10
N GLU A 280 10.28 7.95 15.22
CA GLU A 280 11.12 7.51 16.34
C GLU A 280 11.05 8.44 17.56
N ASN A 281 11.09 9.76 17.35
CA ASN A 281 11.15 10.75 18.42
C ASN A 281 9.78 11.25 18.91
N GLY A 282 8.70 11.01 18.16
CA GLY A 282 7.34 11.37 18.53
C GLY A 282 6.98 12.86 18.36
N ASN A 283 7.75 13.63 17.60
CA ASN A 283 7.47 15.05 17.34
C ASN A 283 6.20 15.23 16.49
N LEU A 284 5.06 15.38 17.14
CA LEU A 284 3.75 15.50 16.47
C LEU A 284 3.62 16.80 15.67
N THR A 285 4.26 17.87 16.07
CA THR A 285 4.23 19.14 15.30
C THR A 285 4.89 18.95 13.93
N GLU A 286 6.05 18.33 13.89
CA GLU A 286 6.75 18.05 12.64
C GLU A 286 6.01 16.97 11.81
N PHE A 287 5.46 15.96 12.47
CA PHE A 287 4.61 14.95 11.81
C PHE A 287 3.45 15.60 11.06
N ILE A 288 2.71 16.48 11.70
CA ILE A 288 1.59 17.22 11.12
C ILE A 288 2.02 18.03 9.90
N GLN A 289 3.12 18.76 10.01
CA GLN A 289 3.66 19.55 8.91
C GLN A 289 4.02 18.69 7.70
N LEU A 290 4.71 17.58 7.92
CA LEU A 290 5.10 16.66 6.85
C LEU A 290 3.90 16.04 6.16
N VAL A 291 2.96 15.50 6.93
CA VAL A 291 1.80 14.77 6.39
C VAL A 291 0.87 15.69 5.61
N GLU A 292 0.55 16.86 6.13
CA GLU A 292 -0.31 17.83 5.44
C GLU A 292 0.37 18.41 4.20
N SER A 293 1.65 18.74 4.27
CA SER A 293 2.45 19.19 3.12
C SER A 293 2.46 18.15 2.01
N GLU A 294 2.65 16.87 2.33
CA GLU A 294 2.65 15.78 1.36
C GLU A 294 1.28 15.60 0.69
N ALA A 295 0.21 15.68 1.46
CA ALA A 295 -1.15 15.61 0.93
C ALA A 295 -1.46 16.76 -0.05
N LEU A 296 -1.12 17.98 0.33
CA LEU A 296 -1.36 19.16 -0.51
C LEU A 296 -0.43 19.19 -1.73
N THR A 297 0.81 18.72 -1.60
CA THR A 297 1.73 18.60 -2.74
C THR A 297 1.20 17.60 -3.77
N LEU A 298 0.65 16.47 -3.34
CA LEU A 298 0.02 15.49 -4.25
C LEU A 298 -1.04 16.17 -5.12
N HIS A 299 -1.95 16.91 -4.50
CA HIS A 299 -3.00 17.64 -5.23
C HIS A 299 -2.45 18.79 -6.07
N ALA A 300 -1.41 19.48 -5.60
CA ALA A 300 -0.73 20.52 -6.39
C ALA A 300 -0.13 19.94 -7.68
N MET A 301 0.45 18.74 -7.63
CA MET A 301 0.96 18.06 -8.84
C MET A 301 -0.16 17.73 -9.83
N MET A 302 -1.34 17.34 -9.35
CA MET A 302 -2.50 17.10 -10.21
C MET A 302 -3.01 18.39 -10.82
N MET A 303 -3.12 19.46 -10.04
CA MET A 303 -3.61 20.77 -10.49
C MET A 303 -2.67 21.47 -11.48
N THR A 304 -1.42 21.06 -11.56
CA THR A 304 -0.39 21.65 -12.41
C THR A 304 0.08 20.71 -13.52
N SER A 305 -0.49 19.52 -13.64
CA SER A 305 -0.23 18.62 -14.77
C SER A 305 -0.90 19.09 -16.07
N LEU A 306 -0.55 18.48 -17.19
CA LEU A 306 -1.21 18.71 -18.48
C LEU A 306 -1.66 17.40 -19.11
N PRO A 307 -2.97 17.15 -19.21
CA PRO A 307 -4.06 17.99 -18.71
C PRO A 307 -4.08 18.08 -17.18
N TYR A 308 -4.47 19.23 -16.67
CA TYR A 308 -4.66 19.45 -15.22
C TYR A 308 -6.00 18.86 -14.76
N PHE A 309 -6.08 18.51 -13.48
CA PHE A 309 -7.32 18.04 -12.87
C PHE A 309 -7.35 18.34 -11.36
N ILE A 310 -8.57 18.46 -10.83
CA ILE A 310 -8.83 18.74 -9.41
C ILE A 310 -9.73 17.63 -8.88
N LEU A 311 -9.27 16.91 -7.87
CA LEU A 311 -10.02 15.84 -7.21
C LEU A 311 -10.64 16.27 -5.87
N MET A 312 -10.12 17.34 -5.25
CA MET A 312 -10.74 17.93 -4.07
C MET A 312 -12.11 18.53 -4.44
N LYS A 313 -13.09 18.31 -3.61
CA LYS A 313 -14.42 18.94 -3.70
C LYS A 313 -14.51 20.14 -2.75
N PRO A 314 -15.51 21.01 -2.90
CA PRO A 314 -15.71 22.11 -1.95
C PRO A 314 -15.74 21.65 -0.50
N ASN A 315 -16.43 20.55 -0.21
CA ASN A 315 -16.50 20.00 1.14
C ASN A 315 -15.14 19.46 1.65
N THR A 316 -14.27 18.99 0.78
CA THR A 316 -12.88 18.65 1.15
C THR A 316 -12.15 19.86 1.73
N LEU A 317 -12.27 21.01 1.09
CA LEU A 317 -11.65 22.26 1.52
C LEU A 317 -12.25 22.79 2.83
N GLU A 318 -13.58 22.70 2.99
CA GLU A 318 -14.25 23.06 4.23
C GLU A 318 -13.75 22.22 5.42
N ILE A 319 -13.60 20.93 5.23
CA ILE A 319 -13.06 20.02 6.26
C ILE A 319 -11.63 20.42 6.62
N ILE A 320 -10.78 20.65 5.65
CA ILE A 320 -9.38 21.07 5.87
C ILE A 320 -9.32 22.36 6.69
N ASN A 321 -10.09 23.38 6.30
CA ASN A 321 -10.13 24.66 7.00
C ASN A 321 -10.61 24.50 8.45
N LYS A 322 -11.62 23.66 8.68
CA LYS A 322 -12.12 23.39 10.04
C LYS A 322 -11.11 22.62 10.90
N ILE A 323 -10.37 21.70 10.34
CA ILE A 323 -9.29 20.99 11.06
C ILE A 323 -8.22 22.00 11.48
N TRP A 324 -7.79 22.89 10.59
CA TRP A 324 -6.80 23.93 10.91
C TRP A 324 -7.30 24.88 12.00
N GLN A 325 -8.54 25.33 11.90
CA GLN A 325 -9.15 26.21 12.90
C GLN A 325 -9.25 25.53 14.27
N PHE A 326 -9.74 24.28 14.32
CA PHE A 326 -9.85 23.51 15.55
C PHE A 326 -8.49 23.31 16.22
N ARG A 327 -7.47 22.90 15.44
CA ARG A 327 -6.11 22.74 15.95
C ARG A 327 -5.53 24.04 16.47
N ALA A 328 -5.71 25.16 15.79
CA ALA A 328 -5.24 26.47 16.23
C ALA A 328 -5.90 26.91 17.54
N GLN A 329 -7.18 26.65 17.73
CA GLN A 329 -7.95 27.04 18.91
C GLN A 329 -7.69 26.16 20.13
N THR A 330 -7.48 24.86 19.92
CA THR A 330 -7.43 23.86 21.01
C THR A 330 -6.04 23.30 21.26
N GLN A 331 -5.10 23.51 20.34
CA GLN A 331 -3.76 22.88 20.37
C GLN A 331 -3.82 21.35 20.31
N THR A 332 -4.95 20.79 19.88
CA THR A 332 -5.10 19.34 19.70
C THR A 332 -4.26 18.88 18.50
N PRO A 333 -3.43 17.83 18.62
CA PRO A 333 -2.56 17.38 17.53
C PRO A 333 -3.32 16.54 16.50
N VAL A 334 -4.31 17.11 15.86
CA VAL A 334 -5.09 16.54 14.75
C VAL A 334 -4.63 17.10 13.43
N CYS A 335 -4.53 16.26 12.41
CA CYS A 335 -4.16 16.66 11.07
C CYS A 335 -4.96 15.87 10.02
N PHE A 336 -4.69 16.12 8.76
CA PHE A 336 -5.29 15.36 7.66
C PHE A 336 -4.25 14.86 6.69
N THR A 337 -4.61 13.82 5.96
CA THR A 337 -3.98 13.47 4.69
C THR A 337 -5.05 13.18 3.64
N LEU A 338 -4.66 13.23 2.39
CA LEU A 338 -5.51 12.98 1.23
C LEU A 338 -4.81 11.98 0.31
N ASP A 339 -5.58 11.07 -0.25
CA ASP A 339 -5.16 10.33 -1.44
C ASP A 339 -5.66 11.02 -2.72
N ALA A 340 -5.53 10.41 -3.87
CA ALA A 340 -6.01 10.95 -5.14
C ALA A 340 -7.55 10.85 -5.21
N GLY A 341 -8.23 11.73 -4.49
CA GLY A 341 -9.68 11.79 -4.38
C GLY A 341 -10.16 12.92 -3.47
N ALA A 342 -11.45 12.95 -3.21
CA ALA A 342 -12.12 13.97 -2.41
C ALA A 342 -12.16 13.65 -0.91
N ASN A 343 -11.99 12.38 -0.52
CA ASN A 343 -12.12 11.91 0.85
C ASN A 343 -10.95 12.38 1.73
N VAL A 344 -11.23 12.63 2.99
CA VAL A 344 -10.25 13.16 3.95
C VAL A 344 -9.98 12.13 5.03
N HIS A 345 -8.72 11.79 5.22
CA HIS A 345 -8.25 11.02 6.36
C HIS A 345 -7.87 11.95 7.50
N VAL A 346 -8.61 11.91 8.57
CA VAL A 346 -8.33 12.70 9.78
C VAL A 346 -7.45 11.86 10.69
N LEU A 347 -6.23 12.33 10.94
CA LEU A 347 -5.19 11.61 11.66
C LEU A 347 -4.94 12.24 13.04
N TYR A 348 -4.85 11.42 14.06
CA TYR A 348 -4.61 11.90 15.44
C TYR A 348 -4.13 10.80 16.37
N PRO A 349 -3.40 11.14 17.46
CA PRO A 349 -3.00 10.16 18.46
C PRO A 349 -4.19 9.60 19.24
N GLU A 350 -4.04 8.39 19.75
CA GLU A 350 -5.10 7.70 20.51
C GLU A 350 -5.56 8.50 21.74
N ASN A 351 -4.65 9.18 22.43
CA ASN A 351 -4.96 9.92 23.67
C ASN A 351 -5.89 11.12 23.48
N VAL A 352 -6.08 11.60 22.25
CA VAL A 352 -7.04 12.68 21.93
C VAL A 352 -8.26 12.17 21.15
N ARG A 353 -8.44 10.86 21.08
CA ARG A 353 -9.49 10.21 20.27
C ARG A 353 -10.88 10.74 20.61
N GLU A 354 -11.24 10.81 21.88
CA GLU A 354 -12.57 11.25 22.29
C GLU A 354 -12.83 12.71 21.88
N THR A 355 -11.88 13.59 22.14
CA THR A 355 -11.98 15.02 21.76
C THR A 355 -12.11 15.20 20.26
N VAL A 356 -11.32 14.48 19.47
CA VAL A 356 -11.35 14.60 18.00
C VAL A 356 -12.63 13.98 17.42
N LEU A 357 -13.11 12.84 17.94
CA LEU A 357 -14.38 12.25 17.49
C LEU A 357 -15.57 13.17 17.77
N GLN A 358 -15.60 13.84 18.92
CA GLN A 358 -16.63 14.84 19.22
C GLN A 358 -16.58 15.99 18.20
N PHE A 359 -15.40 16.49 17.87
CA PHE A 359 -15.22 17.51 16.84
C PHE A 359 -15.68 17.02 15.45
N ILE A 360 -15.29 15.82 15.04
CA ILE A 360 -15.71 15.22 13.77
C ILE A 360 -17.24 15.13 13.70
N GLN A 361 -17.87 14.59 14.74
CA GLN A 361 -19.33 14.40 14.79
C GLN A 361 -20.10 15.73 14.81
N ALA A 362 -19.57 16.71 15.53
CA ALA A 362 -20.25 18.02 15.64
C ALA A 362 -20.05 18.92 14.41
N GLU A 363 -18.86 18.89 13.78
CA GLU A 363 -18.49 19.91 12.80
C GLU A 363 -18.10 19.38 11.41
N LEU A 364 -17.73 18.10 11.26
CA LEU A 364 -17.22 17.57 10.00
C LEU A 364 -18.17 16.62 9.28
N VAL A 365 -18.95 15.85 10.02
CA VAL A 365 -19.85 14.82 9.45
C VAL A 365 -20.86 15.38 8.45
N GLY A 366 -21.30 16.63 8.65
CA GLY A 366 -22.21 17.32 7.72
C GLY A 366 -21.63 17.55 6.32
N TYR A 367 -20.31 17.48 6.15
CA TYR A 367 -19.64 17.58 4.86
C TYR A 367 -19.42 16.23 4.18
N CYS A 368 -19.73 15.12 4.85
CA CYS A 368 -19.64 13.79 4.29
C CYS A 368 -20.91 13.43 3.52
N GLN A 369 -20.77 12.63 2.47
CA GLN A 369 -21.90 12.08 1.73
C GLN A 369 -22.73 11.19 2.65
N ASN A 370 -24.01 11.53 2.84
CA ASN A 370 -24.93 10.85 3.77
C ASN A 370 -24.37 10.73 5.21
N GLY A 371 -23.52 11.66 5.64
CA GLY A 371 -22.90 11.65 6.96
C GLY A 371 -21.98 10.46 7.24
N GLN A 372 -21.45 9.82 6.21
CA GLN A 372 -20.70 8.57 6.36
C GLN A 372 -19.22 8.80 6.58
N TYR A 373 -18.68 8.10 7.55
CA TYR A 373 -17.25 8.06 7.88
C TYR A 373 -16.89 6.69 8.46
N ILE A 374 -15.59 6.37 8.44
CA ILE A 374 -15.07 5.10 8.94
C ILE A 374 -13.98 5.41 9.97
N CYS A 375 -14.11 4.85 11.19
CA CYS A 375 -13.07 4.91 12.19
C CYS A 375 -12.10 3.75 12.00
N ASP A 376 -10.83 4.08 11.81
CA ASP A 376 -9.75 3.11 11.69
C ASP A 376 -8.54 3.56 12.49
N GLN A 377 -7.51 2.78 12.51
CA GLN A 377 -6.25 3.05 13.18
C GLN A 377 -5.11 2.28 12.51
N ILE A 378 -3.88 2.59 12.92
CA ILE A 378 -2.71 1.80 12.53
C ILE A 378 -2.94 0.32 12.87
N GLY A 379 -2.64 -0.56 11.92
CA GLY A 379 -2.85 -1.99 12.03
C GLY A 379 -1.57 -2.80 11.87
N GLU A 380 -1.77 -4.03 11.54
CA GLU A 380 -0.72 -4.98 11.18
C GLU A 380 -0.74 -5.21 9.65
N GLY A 381 0.24 -5.95 9.13
CA GLY A 381 0.23 -6.41 7.76
C GLY A 381 -0.84 -7.48 7.48
N ALA A 382 -0.66 -8.22 6.40
CA ALA A 382 -1.55 -9.31 6.02
C ALA A 382 -1.59 -10.43 7.08
N ILE A 383 -2.74 -11.06 7.22
CA ILE A 383 -3.00 -12.12 8.20
C ILE A 383 -3.48 -13.37 7.48
N ASN A 384 -2.85 -14.51 7.77
CA ASN A 384 -3.27 -15.81 7.28
C ASN A 384 -4.53 -16.26 8.03
N LEU A 385 -5.60 -16.50 7.27
CA LEU A 385 -6.89 -17.00 7.76
C LEU A 385 -7.16 -18.44 7.32
N SER A 386 -6.18 -19.09 6.67
CA SER A 386 -6.30 -20.50 6.24
C SER A 386 -6.46 -21.42 7.45
N VAL A 387 -7.37 -22.39 7.35
CA VAL A 387 -7.68 -23.38 8.38
C VAL A 387 -6.77 -24.60 8.24
#